data_0236b02e53252f367d3f99b29d80af3a
#
_entry.id   0236b02e53252f367d3f99b29d80af3a
#
_cell.length_a   1.000
_cell.length_b   1.000
_cell.length_c   1.000
_cell.angle_alpha   90.00
_cell.angle_beta   90.00
_cell.angle_gamma   90.00
#
_symmetry.space_group_name_H-M   'P 1'
#
loop_
_entity.id
_entity.type
_entity.pdbx_description
1 polymer ?
#
loop_
_entity_poly.entity_id
_entity_poly.type
_entity_poly.pdbx_seq_one_letter_code
_entity_poly.pdbx_strand_id
1 'polypeptide(L)'
;MSRPEAFVLLNPAAGHASDPRRLSLARREIAERFDAVETTLDPAGAWKAEVAAALARGVGTFVAAGGDGTVHALLEALVELHAQPLEELTFGVVALGSSNDFVKPLRPGDGPVPLRLDATRATPRDLVRVRFVAPSGERRTSLLAVSASAGVVAEGNALFGAERRPRRRTGIALARAALGAILRHRDFTARLEHDGTEDVVRLSSLSVLKSPWLSGALRYDLPVAPDDGLLGVAACVAMGRLRLLATVAGLLLGRFRGRPGTRSFRTTALCVRADAPFLLEVDGEVEPVVEASFDLLAWRIRVCA
;
A
#
# COMPACT_ATOMS: atom_id res chain seq x y z
N MET A 1 -21.23 27.97 10.32
CA MET A 1 -19.76 27.89 10.18
C MET A 1 -19.46 27.41 8.76
N SER A 2 -18.54 28.05 8.04
CA SER A 2 -18.09 27.59 6.74
C SER A 2 -17.42 26.23 6.87
N ARG A 3 -17.61 25.36 5.87
CA ARG A 3 -16.90 24.06 5.82
C ARG A 3 -15.42 24.31 5.55
N PRO A 4 -14.52 23.47 6.09
CA PRO A 4 -13.10 23.57 5.75
C PRO A 4 -12.86 23.21 4.28
N GLU A 5 -11.90 23.88 3.65
CA GLU A 5 -11.49 23.56 2.28
C GLU A 5 -10.78 22.20 2.25
N ALA A 6 -11.04 21.40 1.20
CA ALA A 6 -10.33 20.17 0.94
C ALA A 6 -10.02 19.98 -0.55
N PHE A 7 -8.83 19.46 -0.85
CA PHE A 7 -8.50 18.97 -2.18
C PHE A 7 -8.86 17.49 -2.28
N VAL A 8 -9.56 17.10 -3.36
CA VAL A 8 -10.02 15.73 -3.58
C VAL A 8 -9.42 15.19 -4.87
N LEU A 9 -8.62 14.12 -4.78
CA LEU A 9 -8.15 13.38 -5.95
C LEU A 9 -9.07 12.19 -6.19
N LEU A 10 -9.89 12.26 -7.24
CA LEU A 10 -10.80 11.20 -7.64
C LEU A 10 -10.17 10.32 -8.72
N ASN A 11 -10.21 9.01 -8.53
CA ASN A 11 -9.84 8.03 -9.55
C ASN A 11 -11.10 7.34 -10.13
N PRO A 12 -11.58 7.75 -11.32
CA PRO A 12 -12.76 7.14 -11.93
C PRO A 12 -12.53 5.70 -12.41
N ALA A 13 -11.27 5.27 -12.54
CA ALA A 13 -10.89 3.91 -12.91
C ALA A 13 -10.80 2.95 -11.71
N ALA A 14 -10.94 3.43 -10.48
CA ALA A 14 -10.92 2.59 -9.29
C ALA A 14 -12.03 1.54 -9.31
N GLY A 15 -11.79 0.38 -8.73
CA GLY A 15 -12.61 -0.84 -8.88
C GLY A 15 -14.12 -0.66 -8.71
N HIS A 16 -14.56 0.19 -7.78
CA HIS A 16 -15.97 0.48 -7.53
C HIS A 16 -16.43 1.89 -7.95
N ALA A 17 -15.53 2.73 -8.45
CA ALA A 17 -15.84 4.09 -8.89
C ALA A 17 -16.76 4.13 -10.12
N SER A 18 -16.80 3.05 -10.90
CA SER A 18 -17.73 2.91 -12.04
C SER A 18 -19.17 2.62 -11.67
N ASP A 19 -19.46 2.36 -10.38
CA ASP A 19 -20.84 2.30 -9.88
C ASP A 19 -21.32 3.73 -9.58
N PRO A 20 -22.26 4.28 -10.36
CA PRO A 20 -22.74 5.66 -10.17
C PRO A 20 -23.33 5.92 -8.78
N ARG A 21 -23.90 4.89 -8.14
CA ARG A 21 -24.48 5.01 -6.80
C ARG A 21 -23.38 5.21 -5.75
N ARG A 22 -22.29 4.45 -5.85
CA ARG A 22 -21.14 4.59 -4.95
C ARG A 22 -20.43 5.90 -5.15
N LEU A 23 -20.26 6.33 -6.40
CA LEU A 23 -19.65 7.61 -6.73
C LEU A 23 -20.51 8.78 -6.22
N SER A 24 -21.83 8.75 -6.41
CA SER A 24 -22.76 9.77 -5.89
C SER A 24 -22.73 9.82 -4.36
N LEU A 25 -22.71 8.65 -3.70
CA LEU A 25 -22.56 8.58 -2.25
C LEU A 25 -21.23 9.23 -1.81
N ALA A 26 -20.12 8.88 -2.43
CA ALA A 26 -18.80 9.42 -2.14
C ALA A 26 -18.79 10.96 -2.23
N ARG A 27 -19.28 11.53 -3.33
CA ARG A 27 -19.35 12.98 -3.54
C ARG A 27 -20.25 13.67 -2.53
N ARG A 28 -21.39 13.09 -2.19
CA ARG A 28 -22.28 13.61 -1.17
C ARG A 28 -21.59 13.67 0.20
N GLU A 29 -20.94 12.57 0.62
CA GLU A 29 -20.27 12.48 1.91
C GLU A 29 -19.08 13.46 2.03
N ILE A 30 -18.36 13.71 0.92
CA ILE A 30 -17.33 14.73 0.85
C ILE A 30 -17.94 16.12 0.98
N ALA A 31 -18.97 16.43 0.16
CA ALA A 31 -19.60 17.76 0.13
C ALA A 31 -20.33 18.11 1.44
N GLU A 32 -20.78 17.12 2.22
CA GLU A 32 -21.36 17.35 3.55
C GLU A 32 -20.31 17.85 4.56
N ARG A 33 -19.02 17.48 4.40
CA ARG A 33 -17.95 17.78 5.36
C ARG A 33 -17.02 18.90 4.92
N PHE A 34 -16.81 19.05 3.62
CA PHE A 34 -15.79 19.94 3.06
C PHE A 34 -16.36 20.85 1.97
N ASP A 35 -15.74 22.02 1.83
CA ASP A 35 -15.78 22.80 0.59
C ASP A 35 -14.67 22.25 -0.31
N ALA A 36 -15.05 21.34 -1.24
CA ALA A 36 -14.13 20.46 -1.91
C ALA A 36 -13.83 20.89 -3.34
N VAL A 37 -12.54 20.99 -3.67
CA VAL A 37 -12.04 21.08 -5.05
C VAL A 37 -11.68 19.69 -5.53
N GLU A 38 -12.48 19.13 -6.46
CA GLU A 38 -12.28 17.78 -7.03
C GLU A 38 -11.44 17.83 -8.30
N THR A 39 -10.39 17.03 -8.34
CA THR A 39 -9.54 16.81 -9.52
C THR A 39 -9.48 15.32 -9.83
N THR A 40 -9.45 14.98 -11.11
CA THR A 40 -9.40 13.59 -11.57
C THR A 40 -7.96 13.12 -11.70
N LEU A 41 -7.68 11.94 -11.16
CA LEU A 41 -6.42 11.24 -11.39
C LEU A 41 -6.32 10.84 -12.88
N ASP A 42 -5.36 11.40 -13.58
CA ASP A 42 -5.03 11.09 -14.98
C ASP A 42 -3.63 10.49 -15.11
N PRO A 43 -3.38 9.65 -16.12
CA PRO A 43 -2.08 9.02 -16.34
C PRO A 43 -0.95 10.01 -16.71
N ALA A 44 -1.29 11.19 -17.22
CA ALA A 44 -0.33 12.22 -17.59
C ALA A 44 0.21 13.00 -16.40
N GLY A 45 -0.43 12.86 -15.21
CA GLY A 45 0.02 13.49 -13.98
C GLY A 45 -0.29 14.98 -13.85
N ALA A 46 -1.18 15.53 -14.69
CA ALA A 46 -1.57 16.95 -14.65
C ALA A 46 -2.14 17.36 -13.28
N TRP A 47 -2.80 16.44 -12.58
CA TRP A 47 -3.33 16.64 -11.25
C TRP A 47 -2.28 17.01 -10.19
N LYS A 48 -0.98 16.67 -10.39
CA LYS A 48 0.10 17.06 -9.46
C LYS A 48 0.26 18.58 -9.38
N ALA A 49 0.09 19.29 -10.49
CA ALA A 49 0.13 20.75 -10.49
C ALA A 49 -1.01 21.37 -9.67
N GLU A 50 -2.18 20.72 -9.65
CA GLU A 50 -3.32 21.14 -8.84
C GLU A 50 -3.13 20.85 -7.34
N VAL A 51 -2.46 19.73 -7.00
CA VAL A 51 -2.00 19.48 -5.61
C VAL A 51 -1.03 20.58 -5.15
N ALA A 52 -0.05 20.93 -5.99
CA ALA A 52 0.90 22.00 -5.68
C ALA A 52 0.18 23.36 -5.48
N ALA A 53 -0.78 23.68 -6.34
CA ALA A 53 -1.58 24.90 -6.22
C ALA A 53 -2.46 24.89 -4.95
N ALA A 54 -3.03 23.76 -4.55
CA ALA A 54 -3.77 23.62 -3.32
C ALA A 54 -2.88 23.82 -2.08
N LEU A 55 -1.69 23.21 -2.06
CA LEU A 55 -0.68 23.43 -1.01
C LEU A 55 -0.28 24.91 -0.90
N ALA A 56 -0.04 25.58 -2.04
CA ALA A 56 0.32 26.99 -2.08
C ALA A 56 -0.79 27.93 -1.56
N ARG A 57 -2.07 27.52 -1.66
CA ARG A 57 -3.22 28.23 -1.05
C ARG A 57 -3.39 27.96 0.44
N GLY A 58 -2.62 27.03 1.01
CA GLY A 58 -2.75 26.64 2.42
C GLY A 58 -3.86 25.62 2.69
N VAL A 59 -4.28 24.84 1.68
CA VAL A 59 -5.23 23.75 1.90
C VAL A 59 -4.58 22.71 2.82
N GLY A 60 -5.18 22.47 3.98
CA GLY A 60 -4.66 21.54 4.99
C GLY A 60 -5.27 20.13 4.92
N THR A 61 -6.31 19.92 4.10
CA THR A 61 -6.98 18.61 4.00
C THR A 61 -6.95 18.09 2.57
N PHE A 62 -6.42 16.85 2.42
CA PHE A 62 -6.31 16.16 1.14
C PHE A 62 -7.04 14.81 1.20
N VAL A 63 -7.90 14.54 0.21
CA VAL A 63 -8.75 13.34 0.21
C VAL A 63 -8.47 12.50 -1.03
N ALA A 64 -8.11 11.24 -0.83
CA ALA A 64 -8.02 10.25 -1.90
C ALA A 64 -9.37 9.54 -2.08
N ALA A 65 -10.05 9.78 -3.18
CA ALA A 65 -11.29 9.11 -3.55
C ALA A 65 -10.99 8.03 -4.62
N GLY A 66 -10.63 6.83 -4.16
CA GLY A 66 -10.18 5.75 -5.05
C GLY A 66 -9.79 4.48 -4.30
N GLY A 67 -8.88 3.69 -4.85
CA GLY A 67 -8.27 2.53 -4.20
C GLY A 67 -6.90 2.84 -3.60
N ASP A 68 -6.20 1.79 -3.14
CA ASP A 68 -4.87 1.93 -2.51
C ASP A 68 -3.86 2.63 -3.43
N GLY A 69 -3.89 2.41 -4.75
CA GLY A 69 -3.05 3.14 -5.71
C GLY A 69 -3.37 4.64 -5.80
N THR A 70 -4.62 5.08 -5.56
CA THR A 70 -4.96 6.51 -5.49
C THR A 70 -4.46 7.13 -4.20
N VAL A 71 -4.56 6.38 -3.10
CA VAL A 71 -3.97 6.76 -1.80
C VAL A 71 -2.47 6.94 -1.93
N HIS A 72 -1.79 5.94 -2.52
CA HIS A 72 -0.35 5.97 -2.77
C HIS A 72 0.06 7.19 -3.61
N ALA A 73 -0.58 7.41 -4.77
CA ALA A 73 -0.26 8.51 -5.66
C ALA A 73 -0.40 9.88 -4.99
N LEU A 74 -1.48 10.11 -4.23
CA LEU A 74 -1.69 11.38 -3.54
C LEU A 74 -0.69 11.57 -2.39
N LEU A 75 -0.41 10.53 -1.60
CA LEU A 75 0.60 10.59 -0.53
C LEU A 75 2.00 10.87 -1.09
N GLU A 76 2.38 10.20 -2.18
CA GLU A 76 3.66 10.42 -2.85
C GLU A 76 3.80 11.86 -3.35
N ALA A 77 2.75 12.41 -3.99
CA ALA A 77 2.72 13.81 -4.42
C ALA A 77 2.84 14.78 -3.24
N LEU A 78 2.18 14.52 -2.12
CA LEU A 78 2.30 15.34 -0.92
C LEU A 78 3.73 15.31 -0.34
N VAL A 79 4.36 14.13 -0.29
CA VAL A 79 5.76 14.00 0.14
C VAL A 79 6.72 14.72 -0.80
N GLU A 80 6.45 14.70 -2.10
CA GLU A 80 7.27 15.34 -3.12
C GLU A 80 7.14 16.88 -3.12
N LEU A 81 5.89 17.37 -2.99
CA LEU A 81 5.55 18.77 -3.24
C LEU A 81 5.46 19.64 -1.97
N HIS A 82 5.24 19.02 -0.81
CA HIS A 82 5.10 19.77 0.44
C HIS A 82 6.46 19.97 1.12
N ALA A 83 6.86 21.24 1.26
CA ALA A 83 8.15 21.61 1.85
C ALA A 83 8.18 21.56 3.39
N GLN A 84 7.01 21.39 4.02
CA GLN A 84 6.83 21.40 5.47
C GLN A 84 6.61 19.97 6.00
N PRO A 85 6.70 19.71 7.31
CA PRO A 85 6.32 18.43 7.89
C PRO A 85 4.86 18.05 7.57
N LEU A 86 4.63 16.80 7.18
CA LEU A 86 3.29 16.31 6.80
C LEU A 86 2.30 16.25 7.97
N GLU A 87 2.76 16.38 9.22
CA GLU A 87 1.90 16.46 10.41
C GLU A 87 0.93 17.64 10.39
N GLU A 88 1.22 18.67 9.61
CA GLU A 88 0.33 19.82 9.42
C GLU A 88 -0.86 19.50 8.49
N LEU A 89 -0.73 18.43 7.68
CA LEU A 89 -1.76 18.00 6.75
C LEU A 89 -2.65 16.92 7.35
N THR A 90 -3.90 16.95 6.92
CA THR A 90 -4.88 15.89 7.22
C THR A 90 -5.24 15.14 5.95
N PHE A 91 -5.23 13.82 6.02
CA PHE A 91 -5.44 12.93 4.90
C PHE A 91 -6.75 12.14 5.06
N GLY A 92 -7.69 12.36 4.16
CA GLY A 92 -8.95 11.64 4.10
C GLY A 92 -8.94 10.54 3.04
N VAL A 93 -9.78 9.53 3.22
CA VAL A 93 -9.95 8.45 2.23
C VAL A 93 -11.41 8.12 2.01
N VAL A 94 -11.79 8.02 0.73
CA VAL A 94 -13.04 7.44 0.26
C VAL A 94 -12.70 6.20 -0.54
N ALA A 95 -12.97 5.02 0.05
CA ALA A 95 -12.47 3.74 -0.44
C ALA A 95 -13.34 3.19 -1.58
N LEU A 96 -12.95 3.50 -2.82
CA LEU A 96 -13.59 3.05 -4.06
C LEU A 96 -12.81 1.92 -4.78
N GLY A 97 -11.71 1.45 -4.20
CA GLY A 97 -10.89 0.37 -4.72
C GLY A 97 -11.45 -1.02 -4.48
N SER A 98 -10.76 -2.04 -4.99
CA SER A 98 -11.10 -3.45 -4.78
C SER A 98 -10.53 -4.03 -3.49
N SER A 99 -9.35 -3.60 -3.06
CA SER A 99 -8.64 -4.09 -1.87
C SER A 99 -8.88 -3.20 -0.66
N ASN A 100 -8.64 -1.89 -0.81
CA ASN A 100 -8.81 -0.86 0.22
C ASN A 100 -8.07 -1.20 1.54
N ASP A 101 -6.83 -1.71 1.40
CA ASP A 101 -6.04 -2.19 2.54
C ASP A 101 -5.59 -1.05 3.46
N PHE A 102 -5.48 0.18 2.93
CA PHE A 102 -5.14 1.38 3.70
C PHE A 102 -6.18 1.71 4.79
N VAL A 103 -7.48 1.51 4.52
CA VAL A 103 -8.57 1.85 5.46
C VAL A 103 -8.93 0.72 6.42
N LYS A 104 -8.30 -0.44 6.31
CA LYS A 104 -8.56 -1.60 7.17
C LYS A 104 -7.94 -1.45 8.57
N PRO A 105 -8.54 -2.10 9.58
CA PRO A 105 -9.73 -2.94 9.51
C PRO A 105 -10.98 -2.12 9.22
N LEU A 106 -11.92 -2.73 8.46
CA LEU A 106 -13.24 -2.13 8.27
C LEU A 106 -13.96 -2.09 9.63
N ARG A 107 -14.71 -1.02 9.87
CA ARG A 107 -15.42 -0.80 11.14
C ARG A 107 -16.85 -1.31 11.06
N PRO A 108 -17.46 -1.74 12.16
CA PRO A 108 -18.90 -1.91 12.22
C PRO A 108 -19.58 -0.58 11.82
N GLY A 109 -20.48 -0.64 10.82
CA GLY A 109 -21.12 0.56 10.28
C GLY A 109 -20.44 1.19 9.06
N ASP A 110 -19.24 0.77 8.65
CA ASP A 110 -18.71 1.10 7.33
C ASP A 110 -19.72 0.60 6.28
N GLY A 111 -20.24 1.55 5.47
CA GLY A 111 -21.19 1.27 4.42
C GLY A 111 -20.53 0.63 3.17
N PRO A 112 -21.23 0.64 2.03
CA PRO A 112 -20.70 0.09 0.77
C PRO A 112 -19.49 0.87 0.24
N VAL A 113 -19.23 2.06 0.78
CA VAL A 113 -18.03 2.88 0.55
C VAL A 113 -17.46 3.25 1.92
N PRO A 114 -16.41 2.55 2.39
CA PRO A 114 -15.76 2.91 3.65
C PRO A 114 -15.15 4.31 3.56
N LEU A 115 -15.39 5.11 4.60
CA LEU A 115 -14.99 6.50 4.67
C LEU A 115 -14.04 6.73 5.85
N ARG A 116 -13.03 7.55 5.62
CA ARG A 116 -12.16 8.13 6.65
C ARG A 116 -12.07 9.63 6.38
N LEU A 117 -13.05 10.39 6.86
CA LEU A 117 -13.24 11.82 6.55
C LEU A 117 -13.40 12.70 7.81
N ASP A 118 -13.38 12.11 9.00
CA ASP A 118 -13.45 12.89 10.25
C ASP A 118 -12.07 13.44 10.61
N ALA A 119 -11.79 14.67 10.18
CA ALA A 119 -10.53 15.35 10.44
C ALA A 119 -10.33 15.70 11.94
N THR A 120 -11.41 15.81 12.72
CA THR A 120 -11.32 16.14 14.16
C THR A 120 -10.76 14.98 14.97
N ARG A 121 -10.86 13.78 14.45
CA ARG A 121 -10.37 12.52 15.04
C ARG A 121 -9.21 11.92 14.26
N ALA A 122 -8.50 12.74 13.48
CA ALA A 122 -7.35 12.29 12.71
C ALA A 122 -6.22 11.81 13.63
N THR A 123 -5.64 10.66 13.29
CA THR A 123 -4.53 10.03 14.01
C THR A 123 -3.26 10.01 13.17
N PRO A 124 -2.06 10.10 13.78
CA PRO A 124 -0.81 10.01 13.03
C PRO A 124 -0.66 8.65 12.36
N ARG A 125 0.02 8.64 11.22
CA ARG A 125 0.39 7.43 10.50
C ARG A 125 1.80 7.56 9.96
N ASP A 126 2.63 6.56 10.21
CA ASP A 126 3.97 6.46 9.67
C ASP A 126 3.92 6.25 8.16
N LEU A 127 4.86 6.86 7.45
CA LEU A 127 5.13 6.60 6.04
C LEU A 127 6.55 6.08 5.90
N VAL A 128 6.80 5.25 4.91
CA VAL A 128 8.10 4.62 4.68
C VAL A 128 8.64 5.05 3.33
N ARG A 129 9.87 5.55 3.31
CA ARG A 129 10.62 5.76 2.08
C ARG A 129 11.19 4.44 1.62
N VAL A 130 10.90 4.07 0.38
CA VAL A 130 11.50 2.92 -0.28
C VAL A 130 12.48 3.42 -1.33
N ARG A 131 13.76 3.11 -1.17
CA ARG A 131 14.77 3.36 -2.19
C ARG A 131 15.16 2.03 -2.81
N PHE A 132 15.20 1.95 -4.11
CA PHE A 132 15.56 0.72 -4.80
C PHE A 132 16.44 0.95 -6.02
N VAL A 133 17.19 -0.07 -6.39
CA VAL A 133 18.10 -0.08 -7.53
C VAL A 133 17.58 -1.07 -8.56
N ALA A 134 17.26 -0.58 -9.74
CA ALA A 134 16.89 -1.41 -10.89
C ALA A 134 18.08 -2.23 -11.40
N PRO A 135 17.87 -3.33 -12.16
CA PRO A 135 18.96 -4.09 -12.76
C PRO A 135 19.87 -3.29 -13.70
N SER A 136 19.38 -2.16 -14.23
CA SER A 136 20.17 -1.20 -15.00
C SER A 136 21.15 -0.37 -14.19
N GLY A 137 21.07 -0.41 -12.84
CA GLY A 137 21.77 0.47 -11.92
C GLY A 137 21.04 1.80 -11.63
N GLU A 138 19.89 2.05 -12.25
CA GLU A 138 19.08 3.23 -11.97
C GLU A 138 18.54 3.19 -10.54
N ARG A 139 18.68 4.30 -9.83
CA ARG A 139 18.15 4.48 -8.47
C ARG A 139 16.83 5.20 -8.51
N ARG A 140 15.83 4.64 -7.84
CA ARG A 140 14.49 5.20 -7.71
C ARG A 140 14.05 5.26 -6.26
N THR A 141 13.07 6.10 -6.02
CA THR A 141 12.45 6.25 -4.70
C THR A 141 10.95 6.17 -4.87
N SER A 142 10.28 5.49 -3.95
CA SER A 142 8.82 5.42 -3.83
C SER A 142 8.43 5.55 -2.37
N LEU A 143 7.13 5.63 -2.12
CA LEU A 143 6.54 5.68 -0.79
C LEU A 143 5.82 4.35 -0.51
N LEU A 144 5.90 3.87 0.74
CA LEU A 144 5.09 2.76 1.21
C LEU A 144 4.16 3.25 2.31
N ALA A 145 2.88 3.07 2.10
CA ALA A 145 1.83 3.43 3.05
C ALA A 145 1.12 2.21 3.65
N VAL A 146 1.13 1.07 2.93
CA VAL A 146 0.44 -0.17 3.33
C VAL A 146 1.41 -1.33 3.45
N SER A 147 1.95 -1.79 2.32
CA SER A 147 2.84 -2.95 2.28
C SER A 147 3.72 -2.98 1.03
N ALA A 148 4.92 -3.57 1.18
CA ALA A 148 5.73 -3.98 0.06
C ALA A 148 6.00 -5.48 0.14
N SER A 149 6.23 -6.13 -1.01
CA SER A 149 6.47 -7.55 -1.08
C SER A 149 7.53 -7.89 -2.12
N ALA A 150 8.27 -8.98 -1.88
CA ALA A 150 9.19 -9.56 -2.84
C ALA A 150 8.94 -11.08 -2.99
N GLY A 151 9.37 -11.66 -4.10
CA GLY A 151 9.20 -13.08 -4.41
C GLY A 151 7.76 -13.42 -4.80
N VAL A 152 7.24 -14.56 -4.33
CA VAL A 152 5.97 -15.14 -4.82
C VAL A 152 4.77 -14.19 -4.70
N VAL A 153 4.75 -13.30 -3.72
CA VAL A 153 3.65 -12.33 -3.56
C VAL A 153 3.73 -11.25 -4.65
N ALA A 154 4.92 -10.68 -4.88
CA ALA A 154 5.13 -9.70 -5.95
C ALA A 154 4.86 -10.32 -7.34
N GLU A 155 5.29 -11.57 -7.56
CA GLU A 155 5.00 -12.32 -8.79
C GLU A 155 3.50 -12.54 -8.99
N GLY A 156 2.75 -12.82 -7.92
CA GLY A 156 1.29 -12.95 -7.94
C GLY A 156 0.61 -11.64 -8.32
N ASN A 157 1.05 -10.52 -7.75
CA ASN A 157 0.54 -9.19 -8.07
C ASN A 157 0.86 -8.79 -9.52
N ALA A 158 2.06 -9.10 -10.03
CA ALA A 158 2.43 -8.88 -11.42
C ALA A 158 1.52 -9.67 -12.38
N LEU A 159 1.25 -10.96 -12.09
CA LEU A 159 0.35 -11.78 -12.90
C LEU A 159 -1.09 -11.28 -12.86
N PHE A 160 -1.56 -10.85 -11.70
CA PHE A 160 -2.91 -10.28 -11.54
C PHE A 160 -3.04 -8.96 -12.31
N GLY A 161 -2.04 -8.07 -12.26
CA GLY A 161 -2.02 -6.80 -13.00
C GLY A 161 -1.97 -6.98 -14.52
N ALA A 162 -1.31 -8.05 -15.00
CA ALA A 162 -1.25 -8.38 -16.44
C ALA A 162 -2.59 -8.94 -16.99
N GLU A 163 -3.44 -9.49 -16.15
CA GLU A 163 -4.77 -9.97 -16.55
C GLU A 163 -5.74 -8.79 -16.75
N ARG A 164 -5.67 -8.13 -17.93
CA ARG A 164 -6.59 -7.05 -18.37
C ARG A 164 -8.02 -7.57 -18.55
N ARG A 165 -8.73 -7.93 -17.49
CA ARG A 165 -10.11 -8.44 -17.58
C ARG A 165 -11.11 -7.73 -16.67
N PRO A 166 -12.40 -7.62 -17.13
CA PRO A 166 -13.41 -6.85 -16.44
C PRO A 166 -13.86 -7.49 -15.13
N ARG A 167 -13.97 -6.70 -14.15
CA ARG A 167 -14.66 -6.54 -12.86
C ARG A 167 -15.45 -7.70 -12.20
N ARG A 168 -15.91 -8.74 -12.88
CA ARG A 168 -16.87 -9.70 -12.31
C ARG A 168 -16.27 -10.93 -11.59
N ARG A 169 -14.96 -11.15 -11.63
CA ARG A 169 -14.32 -12.37 -11.08
C ARG A 169 -12.99 -12.08 -10.36
N THR A 170 -12.92 -11.00 -9.62
CA THR A 170 -11.67 -10.58 -8.96
C THR A 170 -11.07 -11.67 -8.06
N GLY A 171 -11.88 -12.38 -7.27
CA GLY A 171 -11.41 -13.45 -6.39
C GLY A 171 -10.83 -14.66 -7.16
N ILE A 172 -11.46 -15.06 -8.28
CA ILE A 172 -10.97 -16.18 -9.11
C ILE A 172 -9.68 -15.77 -9.84
N ALA A 173 -9.62 -14.55 -10.37
CA ALA A 173 -8.40 -14.03 -11.02
C ALA A 173 -7.23 -13.94 -10.03
N LEU A 174 -7.48 -13.45 -8.83
CA LEU A 174 -6.47 -13.40 -7.76
C LEU A 174 -6.00 -14.81 -7.37
N ALA A 175 -6.91 -15.78 -7.20
CA ALA A 175 -6.55 -17.16 -6.87
C ALA A 175 -5.72 -17.82 -7.98
N ARG A 176 -6.07 -17.56 -9.26
CA ARG A 176 -5.29 -18.07 -10.41
C ARG A 176 -3.91 -17.43 -10.50
N ALA A 177 -3.81 -16.12 -10.28
CA ALA A 177 -2.53 -15.41 -10.26
C ALA A 177 -1.63 -15.94 -9.13
N ALA A 178 -2.16 -16.10 -7.92
CA ALA A 178 -1.45 -16.66 -6.78
C ALA A 178 -0.98 -18.10 -7.05
N LEU A 179 -1.85 -18.97 -7.58
CA LEU A 179 -1.48 -20.33 -7.94
C LEU A 179 -0.42 -20.35 -9.05
N GLY A 180 -0.58 -19.51 -10.09
CA GLY A 180 0.37 -19.38 -11.17
C GLY A 180 1.74 -18.90 -10.71
N ALA A 181 1.78 -17.95 -9.77
CA ALA A 181 3.01 -17.50 -9.13
C ALA A 181 3.68 -18.66 -8.37
N ILE A 182 2.95 -19.33 -7.46
CA ILE A 182 3.49 -20.44 -6.65
C ILE A 182 4.06 -21.58 -7.52
N LEU A 183 3.39 -21.91 -8.64
CA LEU A 183 3.84 -22.98 -9.53
C LEU A 183 5.13 -22.64 -10.31
N ARG A 184 5.33 -21.36 -10.64
CA ARG A 184 6.49 -20.87 -11.41
C ARG A 184 7.59 -20.32 -10.52
N HIS A 185 7.27 -20.00 -9.27
CA HIS A 185 8.19 -19.37 -8.34
C HIS A 185 9.49 -20.13 -8.17
N ARG A 186 10.58 -19.39 -8.10
CA ARG A 186 11.91 -19.84 -7.71
C ARG A 186 12.41 -18.99 -6.57
N ASP A 187 12.84 -19.63 -5.49
CA ASP A 187 13.47 -18.92 -4.39
C ASP A 187 14.67 -18.11 -4.89
N PHE A 188 14.90 -16.97 -4.29
CA PHE A 188 16.09 -16.17 -4.51
C PHE A 188 16.88 -16.00 -3.21
N THR A 189 18.20 -15.89 -3.31
CA THR A 189 19.05 -15.62 -2.16
C THR A 189 19.20 -14.12 -2.02
N ALA A 190 18.91 -13.62 -0.83
CA ALA A 190 19.04 -12.21 -0.50
C ALA A 190 19.80 -12.03 0.82
N ARG A 191 20.51 -10.94 0.91
CA ARG A 191 21.13 -10.39 2.11
C ARG A 191 20.15 -9.41 2.72
N LEU A 192 19.77 -9.64 3.97
CA LEU A 192 18.89 -8.78 4.76
C LEU A 192 19.74 -8.08 5.82
N GLU A 193 19.72 -6.74 5.81
CA GLU A 193 20.37 -5.91 6.83
C GLU A 193 19.28 -5.20 7.64
N HIS A 194 19.25 -5.41 8.95
CA HIS A 194 18.34 -4.77 9.88
C HIS A 194 18.92 -4.76 11.31
N ASP A 195 18.66 -3.70 12.07
CA ASP A 195 19.06 -3.56 13.47
C ASP A 195 20.57 -3.88 13.73
N GLY A 196 21.43 -3.55 12.77
CA GLY A 196 22.88 -3.82 12.83
C GLY A 196 23.25 -5.30 12.60
N THR A 197 22.31 -6.14 12.19
CA THR A 197 22.54 -7.54 11.82
C THR A 197 22.47 -7.72 10.31
N GLU A 198 23.18 -8.73 9.81
CA GLU A 198 23.16 -9.13 8.42
C GLU A 198 22.90 -10.64 8.32
N ASP A 199 21.83 -11.01 7.64
CA ASP A 199 21.46 -12.40 7.38
C ASP A 199 21.46 -12.70 5.89
N VAL A 200 22.07 -13.80 5.47
CA VAL A 200 21.93 -14.33 4.10
C VAL A 200 20.84 -15.38 4.12
N VAL A 201 19.74 -15.14 3.41
CA VAL A 201 18.54 -15.96 3.48
C VAL A 201 18.06 -16.33 2.08
N ARG A 202 17.69 -17.60 1.89
CA ARG A 202 16.98 -18.05 0.69
C ARG A 202 15.48 -17.79 0.87
N LEU A 203 14.97 -16.81 0.15
CA LEU A 203 13.60 -16.31 0.28
C LEU A 203 12.67 -16.92 -0.78
N SER A 204 11.52 -17.39 -0.36
CA SER A 204 10.37 -17.63 -1.22
C SER A 204 9.45 -16.42 -1.27
N SER A 205 9.38 -15.64 -0.18
CA SER A 205 8.66 -14.38 -0.11
C SER A 205 9.19 -13.53 1.02
N LEU A 206 9.13 -12.22 0.85
CA LEU A 206 9.35 -11.22 1.89
C LEU A 206 8.25 -10.19 1.80
N SER A 207 7.69 -9.78 2.93
CA SER A 207 6.75 -8.66 3.01
C SER A 207 7.18 -7.67 4.09
N VAL A 208 7.14 -6.39 3.76
CA VAL A 208 7.37 -5.25 4.67
C VAL A 208 6.05 -4.54 4.86
N LEU A 209 5.62 -4.36 6.11
CA LEU A 209 4.24 -4.07 6.44
C LEU A 209 4.13 -2.82 7.33
N LYS A 210 3.25 -1.88 6.97
CA LYS A 210 2.66 -0.84 7.84
C LYS A 210 1.16 -1.07 8.06
N SER A 211 0.62 -2.12 7.44
CA SER A 211 -0.71 -2.68 7.68
C SER A 211 -0.62 -4.20 7.67
N PRO A 212 -1.34 -4.92 8.52
CA PRO A 212 -1.35 -6.38 8.48
C PRO A 212 -2.14 -6.95 7.28
N TRP A 213 -2.83 -6.10 6.51
CA TRP A 213 -3.66 -6.50 5.38
C TRP A 213 -2.89 -6.44 4.06
N LEU A 214 -3.17 -7.40 3.16
CA LEU A 214 -2.53 -7.53 1.87
C LEU A 214 -3.54 -8.02 0.83
N SER A 215 -3.54 -7.40 -0.35
CA SER A 215 -4.35 -7.80 -1.52
C SER A 215 -5.84 -8.00 -1.21
N GLY A 216 -6.38 -7.22 -0.28
CA GLY A 216 -7.80 -7.18 0.06
C GLY A 216 -8.29 -8.26 1.03
N ALA A 217 -7.74 -9.46 0.99
CA ALA A 217 -8.24 -10.61 1.76
C ALA A 217 -7.21 -11.29 2.67
N LEU A 218 -5.93 -11.14 2.38
CA LEU A 218 -4.86 -11.77 3.14
C LEU A 218 -4.55 -10.93 4.39
N ARG A 219 -4.24 -11.60 5.50
CA ARG A 219 -3.91 -10.94 6.74
C ARG A 219 -2.76 -11.63 7.45
N TYR A 220 -1.77 -10.85 7.85
CA TYR A 220 -0.72 -11.29 8.76
C TYR A 220 -1.17 -11.15 10.21
N ASP A 221 -0.83 -12.11 11.05
CA ASP A 221 -1.02 -12.06 12.51
C ASP A 221 0.21 -11.44 13.22
N LEU A 222 0.80 -10.42 12.58
CA LEU A 222 1.89 -9.64 13.14
C LEU A 222 1.34 -8.43 13.91
N PRO A 223 2.00 -8.02 15.00
CA PRO A 223 1.66 -6.80 15.73
C PRO A 223 2.17 -5.57 14.97
N VAL A 224 1.51 -5.23 13.86
CA VAL A 224 1.79 -4.06 13.05
C VAL A 224 0.80 -2.97 13.40
N ALA A 225 1.29 -1.80 13.78
CA ALA A 225 0.48 -0.60 13.98
C ALA A 225 0.90 0.50 13.00
N PRO A 226 -0.03 1.34 12.56
CA PRO A 226 0.26 2.36 11.54
C PRO A 226 1.16 3.49 12.06
N ASP A 227 1.34 3.62 13.38
CA ASP A 227 1.97 4.76 14.06
C ASP A 227 3.01 4.36 15.11
N ASP A 228 3.49 3.13 15.11
CA ASP A 228 4.39 2.59 16.14
C ASP A 228 5.88 2.81 15.89
N GLY A 229 6.24 3.47 14.77
CA GLY A 229 7.62 3.73 14.41
C GLY A 229 8.41 2.47 14.01
N LEU A 230 7.73 1.38 13.64
CA LEU A 230 8.36 0.12 13.26
C LEU A 230 7.78 -0.44 11.96
N LEU A 231 8.61 -1.14 11.21
CA LEU A 231 8.25 -1.98 10.09
C LEU A 231 7.94 -3.39 10.59
N GLY A 232 6.82 -3.97 10.20
CA GLY A 232 6.59 -5.39 10.35
C GLY A 232 7.24 -6.13 9.19
N VAL A 233 8.06 -7.15 9.46
CA VAL A 233 8.68 -7.96 8.41
C VAL A 233 8.21 -9.40 8.53
N ALA A 234 7.74 -9.97 7.42
CA ALA A 234 7.30 -11.36 7.30
C ALA A 234 8.03 -12.03 6.15
N ALA A 235 8.71 -13.15 6.41
CA ALA A 235 9.47 -13.89 5.42
C ALA A 235 9.05 -15.34 5.36
N CYS A 236 8.98 -15.89 4.14
CA CYS A 236 8.90 -17.30 3.84
C CYS A 236 10.27 -17.77 3.38
N VAL A 237 10.90 -18.69 4.12
CA VAL A 237 12.28 -19.11 3.92
C VAL A 237 12.33 -20.51 3.31
N ALA A 238 12.89 -20.64 2.12
CA ALA A 238 13.13 -21.91 1.40
C ALA A 238 11.90 -22.84 1.40
N MET A 239 10.74 -22.30 1.06
CA MET A 239 9.48 -23.06 1.10
C MET A 239 9.20 -23.79 -0.20
N GLY A 240 8.89 -25.07 -0.12
CA GLY A 240 8.30 -25.80 -1.25
C GLY A 240 6.86 -25.34 -1.54
N ARG A 241 6.39 -25.60 -2.76
CA ARG A 241 5.08 -25.14 -3.28
C ARG A 241 3.89 -25.49 -2.38
N LEU A 242 3.86 -26.69 -1.79
CA LEU A 242 2.78 -27.11 -0.89
C LEU A 242 2.74 -26.28 0.40
N ARG A 243 3.93 -25.92 0.95
CA ARG A 243 4.02 -25.05 2.14
C ARG A 243 3.63 -23.61 1.81
N LEU A 244 3.99 -23.11 0.63
CA LEU A 244 3.54 -21.81 0.14
C LEU A 244 2.03 -21.75 0.02
N LEU A 245 1.40 -22.75 -0.61
CA LEU A 245 -0.06 -22.87 -0.70
C LEU A 245 -0.73 -22.90 0.69
N ALA A 246 -0.18 -23.70 1.61
CA ALA A 246 -0.69 -23.77 2.98
C ALA A 246 -0.49 -22.44 3.73
N THR A 247 0.58 -21.70 3.43
CA THR A 247 0.82 -20.38 4.05
C THR A 247 -0.15 -19.33 3.51
N VAL A 248 -0.40 -19.30 2.19
CA VAL A 248 -1.43 -18.43 1.60
C VAL A 248 -2.82 -18.73 2.16
N ALA A 249 -3.20 -20.00 2.28
CA ALA A 249 -4.44 -20.39 2.95
C ALA A 249 -4.47 -19.97 4.43
N GLY A 250 -3.31 -20.02 5.10
CA GLY A 250 -3.16 -19.50 6.46
C GLY A 250 -3.40 -17.99 6.54
N LEU A 251 -2.89 -17.21 5.58
CA LEU A 251 -3.08 -15.76 5.53
C LEU A 251 -4.56 -15.37 5.34
N LEU A 252 -5.34 -16.15 4.60
CA LEU A 252 -6.80 -15.96 4.51
C LEU A 252 -7.51 -16.09 5.88
N LEU A 253 -6.91 -16.87 6.79
CA LEU A 253 -7.41 -17.09 8.15
C LEU A 253 -6.68 -16.21 9.19
N GLY A 254 -5.79 -15.32 8.77
CA GLY A 254 -4.95 -14.52 9.66
C GLY A 254 -3.99 -15.37 10.50
N ARG A 255 -3.37 -16.39 9.88
CA ARG A 255 -2.45 -17.34 10.53
C ARG A 255 -1.17 -17.47 9.73
N PHE A 256 -0.16 -16.70 10.08
CA PHE A 256 1.16 -16.74 9.45
C PHE A 256 2.24 -17.23 10.42
N ARG A 257 2.26 -16.65 11.63
CA ARG A 257 3.30 -16.90 12.63
C ARG A 257 3.32 -18.36 13.10
N GLY A 258 4.51 -18.83 13.43
CA GLY A 258 4.70 -20.20 13.97
C GLY A 258 4.56 -21.33 12.92
N ARG A 259 4.31 -21.01 11.65
CA ARG A 259 4.26 -22.02 10.59
C ARG A 259 5.69 -22.43 10.18
N PRO A 260 5.94 -23.69 9.79
CA PRO A 260 7.26 -24.12 9.33
C PRO A 260 7.76 -23.29 8.15
N GLY A 261 8.95 -22.70 8.26
CA GLY A 261 9.57 -21.87 7.24
C GLY A 261 9.14 -20.40 7.26
N THR A 262 8.25 -19.97 8.17
CA THR A 262 7.94 -18.57 8.37
C THR A 262 8.88 -17.93 9.39
N ARG A 263 9.31 -16.70 9.11
CA ARG A 263 10.02 -15.82 10.05
C ARG A 263 9.29 -14.48 10.11
N SER A 264 9.28 -13.83 11.25
CA SER A 264 8.75 -12.49 11.39
C SER A 264 9.48 -11.73 12.49
N PHE A 265 9.72 -10.47 12.26
CA PHE A 265 10.35 -9.55 13.21
C PHE A 265 9.84 -8.13 12.97
N ARG A 266 10.28 -7.18 13.80
CA ARG A 266 10.00 -5.76 13.65
C ARG A 266 11.33 -5.02 13.68
N THR A 267 11.46 -3.96 12.88
CA THR A 267 12.66 -3.16 12.76
C THR A 267 12.33 -1.72 12.41
N THR A 268 13.25 -0.79 12.62
CA THR A 268 13.09 0.60 12.17
C THR A 268 13.51 0.82 10.73
N ALA A 269 14.39 -0.06 10.21
CA ALA A 269 14.87 -0.01 8.83
C ALA A 269 15.22 -1.42 8.33
N LEU A 270 15.09 -1.63 7.03
CA LEU A 270 15.45 -2.89 6.38
C LEU A 270 16.14 -2.59 5.04
N CYS A 271 17.24 -3.28 4.76
CA CYS A 271 17.81 -3.34 3.42
C CYS A 271 17.81 -4.79 2.91
N VAL A 272 17.43 -4.96 1.65
CA VAL A 272 17.37 -6.25 0.96
C VAL A 272 18.21 -6.16 -0.29
N ARG A 273 19.25 -6.98 -0.41
CA ARG A 273 20.12 -7.06 -1.61
C ARG A 273 20.16 -8.47 -2.13
N ALA A 274 20.15 -8.63 -3.45
CA ALA A 274 20.33 -9.93 -4.09
C ALA A 274 21.27 -9.81 -5.29
N ASP A 275 22.03 -10.87 -5.57
CA ASP A 275 22.95 -10.93 -6.71
C ASP A 275 22.21 -11.06 -8.05
N ALA A 276 20.98 -11.57 -8.04
CA ALA A 276 20.09 -11.66 -9.19
C ALA A 276 18.85 -10.78 -9.00
N PRO A 277 18.29 -10.21 -10.08
CA PRO A 277 17.08 -9.41 -9.99
C PRO A 277 15.90 -10.19 -9.38
N PHE A 278 15.14 -9.52 -8.51
CA PHE A 278 13.89 -10.02 -7.96
C PHE A 278 12.77 -9.00 -8.19
N LEU A 279 11.52 -9.44 -8.18
CA LEU A 279 10.38 -8.54 -8.25
C LEU A 279 10.11 -7.95 -6.88
N LEU A 280 10.04 -6.62 -6.83
CA LEU A 280 9.56 -5.84 -5.69
C LEU A 280 8.20 -5.25 -6.06
N GLU A 281 7.24 -5.41 -5.18
CA GLU A 281 5.95 -4.73 -5.22
C GLU A 281 5.88 -3.73 -4.07
N VAL A 282 5.45 -2.50 -4.32
CA VAL A 282 5.22 -1.45 -3.33
C VAL A 282 3.82 -0.88 -3.55
N ASP A 283 2.91 -1.05 -2.60
CA ASP A 283 1.53 -0.57 -2.64
C ASP A 283 0.79 -0.88 -3.97
N GLY A 284 1.13 -1.99 -4.64
CA GLY A 284 0.53 -2.46 -5.89
C GLY A 284 1.36 -2.24 -7.15
N GLU A 285 2.41 -1.44 -7.10
CA GLU A 285 3.35 -1.20 -8.21
C GLU A 285 4.45 -2.26 -8.18
N VAL A 286 4.73 -2.92 -9.32
CA VAL A 286 5.70 -4.03 -9.39
C VAL A 286 6.84 -3.70 -10.33
N GLU A 287 8.07 -3.77 -9.82
CA GLU A 287 9.29 -3.52 -10.57
C GLU A 287 10.38 -4.57 -10.31
N PRO A 288 11.23 -4.89 -11.30
CA PRO A 288 12.43 -5.69 -11.07
C PRO A 288 13.52 -4.84 -10.42
N VAL A 289 14.10 -5.34 -9.33
CA VAL A 289 15.16 -4.65 -8.58
C VAL A 289 16.28 -5.62 -8.16
N VAL A 290 17.45 -5.10 -7.81
CA VAL A 290 18.55 -5.86 -7.20
C VAL A 290 18.77 -5.46 -5.74
N GLU A 291 18.30 -4.29 -5.35
CA GLU A 291 18.37 -3.77 -3.98
C GLU A 291 17.12 -2.97 -3.65
N ALA A 292 16.64 -3.09 -2.40
CA ALA A 292 15.60 -2.22 -1.85
C ALA A 292 15.90 -1.90 -0.39
N SER A 293 15.79 -0.63 0.01
CA SER A 293 15.87 -0.18 1.39
C SER A 293 14.61 0.52 1.83
N PHE A 294 14.22 0.26 3.05
CA PHE A 294 12.98 0.75 3.69
C PHE A 294 13.35 1.53 4.95
N ASP A 295 13.03 2.81 4.97
CA ASP A 295 13.29 3.69 6.09
C ASP A 295 12.02 4.48 6.43
N LEU A 296 11.68 4.56 7.70
CA LEU A 296 10.60 5.43 8.15
C LEU A 296 10.93 6.89 7.83
N LEU A 297 9.93 7.65 7.37
CA LEU A 297 10.07 9.09 7.28
C LEU A 297 10.16 9.70 8.69
N ALA A 298 10.88 10.80 8.81
CA ALA A 298 11.04 11.51 10.09
C ALA A 298 9.73 12.11 10.62
N TRP A 299 8.75 12.29 9.74
CA TRP A 299 7.45 12.88 10.04
C TRP A 299 6.30 11.95 9.60
N ARG A 300 5.15 12.15 10.19
CA ARG A 300 3.92 11.38 9.98
C ARG A 300 2.88 12.23 9.26
N ILE A 301 1.89 11.58 8.65
CA ILE A 301 0.69 12.26 8.19
C ILE A 301 -0.47 11.97 9.14
N ARG A 302 -1.39 12.93 9.31
CA ARG A 302 -2.61 12.73 10.10
C ARG A 302 -3.71 12.15 9.23
N VAL A 303 -4.16 10.93 9.51
CA VAL A 303 -5.22 10.25 8.75
C VAL A 303 -6.55 10.40 9.49
N CYS A 304 -7.58 10.87 8.78
CA CYS A 304 -8.95 11.00 9.28
C CYS A 304 -9.50 9.68 9.83
N ALA A 305 -10.40 9.77 10.82
CA ALA A 305 -11.09 8.61 11.39
C ALA A 305 -12.29 8.19 10.55
#